data_032f190108260130eed301db4e0ae5a0
#
_entry.id   032f190108260130eed301db4e0ae5a0
#
_cell.length_a   1.000
_cell.length_b   1.000
_cell.length_c   1.000
_cell.angle_alpha   90.00
_cell.angle_beta   90.00
_cell.angle_gamma   90.00
#
_symmetry.space_group_name_H-M   'P 1'
#
loop_
_entity.id
_entity.type
_entity.pdbx_description
1 polymer ?
#
loop_
_entity_poly.entity_id
_entity_poly.type
_entity_poly.pdbx_seq_one_letter_code
_entity_poly.pdbx_strand_id
1 'polypeptide(L)'
;NIELDHVDYYRDMEDYCDAFEAFANQIQKGVVLFGDDAAVRSLHVKTEHLYYGLEDHNDVQAVHVKQSEDGMQFDVLYRKKLFAHFDLPFVGKPLLWNSLGVIAIGIMEGLSKELLQEGLQSFPGVKRRFTIEENGDNVYIDDYAHHPTAVKYMIEAARIKYPGKKVIALFKPDRYSRIYYFMDRFAKELNQADEVYLCHFPENAAKEDGIDITISDLADKCEKATVINEDEEAARLLAQRGPAVYLFMSSKDIYKLKNIVKTFQ
;
A
#
# COMPACT_ATOMS: atom_id res chain seq x y z
N ASN A 1 -7.54 2.82 8.21
CA ASN A 1 -6.60 3.75 8.87
C ASN A 1 -6.83 5.18 8.41
N ILE A 2 -6.48 6.14 9.27
CA ILE A 2 -6.51 7.57 8.98
C ILE A 2 -5.08 8.08 9.08
N GLU A 3 -4.50 8.42 7.95
CA GLU A 3 -3.17 9.00 7.85
C GLU A 3 -3.27 10.23 6.96
N LEU A 4 -2.74 11.38 7.43
CA LEU A 4 -2.91 12.65 6.75
C LEU A 4 -2.46 12.54 5.27
N ASP A 5 -3.37 12.85 4.39
CA ASP A 5 -3.19 12.97 2.95
C ASP A 5 -4.04 14.14 2.45
N HIS A 6 -3.94 14.48 1.19
CA HIS A 6 -4.68 15.63 0.62
C HIS A 6 -4.43 16.93 1.41
N VAL A 7 -3.18 17.18 1.75
CA VAL A 7 -2.71 18.37 2.49
C VAL A 7 -2.96 19.70 1.75
N ASP A 8 -3.38 19.60 0.48
CA ASP A 8 -3.90 20.69 -0.35
C ASP A 8 -5.36 21.06 -0.03
N TYR A 9 -6.08 20.19 0.71
CA TYR A 9 -7.49 20.37 1.06
C TYR A 9 -7.71 20.42 2.57
N TYR A 10 -7.18 19.45 3.32
CA TYR A 10 -7.31 19.38 4.79
C TYR A 10 -6.18 20.15 5.45
N ARG A 11 -6.54 21.00 6.41
CA ARG A 11 -5.60 21.89 7.11
C ARG A 11 -4.62 21.13 8.00
N ASP A 12 -5.13 20.11 8.69
CA ASP A 12 -4.39 19.33 9.67
C ASP A 12 -5.07 17.96 9.91
N MET A 13 -4.52 17.19 10.83
CA MET A 13 -5.03 15.87 11.18
C MET A 13 -6.39 15.92 11.89
N GLU A 14 -6.71 17.00 12.62
CA GLU A 14 -7.98 17.18 13.30
C GLU A 14 -9.10 17.37 12.29
N ASP A 15 -8.93 18.30 11.34
CA ASP A 15 -9.85 18.55 10.23
C ASP A 15 -10.08 17.27 9.37
N TYR A 16 -9.02 16.47 9.21
CA TYR A 16 -9.11 15.19 8.49
C TYR A 16 -9.91 14.14 9.26
N CYS A 17 -9.69 14.01 10.57
CA CYS A 17 -10.47 13.12 11.44
C CYS A 17 -11.94 13.53 11.52
N ASP A 18 -12.24 14.84 11.62
CA ASP A 18 -13.61 15.35 11.65
C ASP A 18 -14.39 14.94 10.40
N ALA A 19 -13.75 14.98 9.22
CA ALA A 19 -14.37 14.52 7.98
C ALA A 19 -14.72 13.02 8.02
N PHE A 20 -13.83 12.17 8.54
CA PHE A 20 -14.10 10.74 8.70
C PHE A 20 -15.18 10.46 9.75
N GLU A 21 -15.18 11.19 10.86
CA GLU A 21 -16.20 11.07 11.90
C GLU A 21 -17.58 11.45 11.35
N ALA A 22 -17.67 12.59 10.66
CA ALA A 22 -18.89 13.04 10.02
C ALA A 22 -19.41 12.01 9.01
N PHE A 23 -18.53 11.45 8.18
CA PHE A 23 -18.88 10.40 7.22
C PHE A 23 -19.38 9.13 7.93
N ALA A 24 -18.65 8.63 8.93
CA ALA A 24 -19.04 7.42 9.66
C ALA A 24 -20.42 7.56 10.32
N ASN A 25 -20.74 8.76 10.84
CA ASN A 25 -22.01 9.04 11.50
C ASN A 25 -23.20 9.26 10.55
N GLN A 26 -22.98 9.31 9.22
CA GLN A 26 -24.03 9.34 8.21
C GLN A 26 -24.49 7.93 7.79
N ILE A 27 -23.72 6.91 8.11
CA ILE A 27 -24.00 5.53 7.72
C ILE A 27 -25.12 4.98 8.59
N GLN A 28 -26.11 4.31 7.97
CA GLN A 28 -27.32 3.86 8.65
C GLN A 28 -27.26 2.44 9.19
N LYS A 29 -26.56 1.53 8.50
CA LYS A 29 -26.52 0.12 8.89
C LYS A 29 -25.42 -0.18 9.92
N GLY A 30 -24.20 0.17 9.59
CA GLY A 30 -23.04 -0.10 10.42
C GLY A 30 -21.74 0.17 9.68
N VAL A 31 -20.64 0.31 10.42
CA VAL A 31 -19.31 0.53 9.87
C VAL A 31 -18.31 -0.44 10.47
N VAL A 32 -17.26 -0.76 9.73
CA VAL A 32 -16.10 -1.49 10.24
C VAL A 32 -14.91 -0.55 10.26
N LEU A 33 -14.17 -0.55 11.34
CA LEU A 33 -13.13 0.42 11.65
C LEU A 33 -11.81 -0.27 11.96
N PHE A 34 -10.70 0.20 11.38
CA PHE A 34 -9.38 -0.34 11.67
C PHE A 34 -8.93 0.12 13.07
N GLY A 35 -9.08 -0.75 14.04
CA GLY A 35 -8.92 -0.42 15.44
C GLY A 35 -7.48 -0.35 15.95
N ASP A 36 -6.48 -0.77 15.17
CA ASP A 36 -5.07 -0.60 15.51
C ASP A 36 -4.57 0.82 15.21
N ASP A 37 -5.40 1.66 14.60
CA ASP A 37 -5.09 3.06 14.29
C ASP A 37 -5.62 3.99 15.38
N ALA A 38 -4.74 4.74 16.01
CA ALA A 38 -5.09 5.64 17.11
C ALA A 38 -6.04 6.77 16.67
N ALA A 39 -5.88 7.28 15.44
CA ALA A 39 -6.76 8.31 14.91
C ALA A 39 -8.18 7.76 14.67
N VAL A 40 -8.29 6.53 14.14
CA VAL A 40 -9.59 5.84 14.01
C VAL A 40 -10.23 5.62 15.38
N ARG A 41 -9.45 5.26 16.39
CA ARG A 41 -9.94 5.04 17.76
C ARG A 41 -10.40 6.32 18.47
N SER A 42 -9.88 7.47 18.08
CA SER A 42 -10.30 8.74 18.66
C SER A 42 -11.63 9.27 18.12
N LEU A 43 -12.17 8.69 17.04
CA LEU A 43 -13.44 9.10 16.45
C LEU A 43 -14.64 8.76 17.36
N HIS A 44 -15.58 9.69 17.47
CA HIS A 44 -16.84 9.48 18.20
C HIS A 44 -17.93 8.92 17.27
N VAL A 45 -17.78 7.64 16.91
CA VAL A 45 -18.72 6.96 16.02
C VAL A 45 -19.96 6.50 16.79
N LYS A 46 -21.13 7.02 16.43
CA LYS A 46 -22.44 6.69 17.02
C LYS A 46 -23.13 5.52 16.35
N THR A 47 -22.84 5.30 15.07
CA THR A 47 -23.34 4.19 14.28
C THR A 47 -22.86 2.86 14.85
N GLU A 48 -23.65 1.80 14.73
CA GLU A 48 -23.19 0.44 15.08
C GLU A 48 -21.88 0.14 14.35
N HIS A 49 -20.88 -0.35 15.08
CA HIS A 49 -19.57 -0.59 14.49
C HIS A 49 -18.85 -1.80 15.09
N LEU A 50 -17.93 -2.35 14.29
CA LEU A 50 -16.94 -3.34 14.72
C LEU A 50 -15.55 -2.80 14.45
N TYR A 51 -14.68 -2.95 15.44
CA TYR A 51 -13.26 -2.72 15.24
C TYR A 51 -12.57 -3.99 14.79
N TYR A 52 -11.67 -3.86 13.80
CA TYR A 52 -10.85 -4.98 13.34
C TYR A 52 -9.36 -4.60 13.35
N GLY A 53 -8.50 -5.61 13.53
CA GLY A 53 -7.05 -5.41 13.55
C GLY A 53 -6.30 -6.58 14.15
N LEU A 54 -5.08 -6.33 14.60
CA LEU A 54 -4.18 -7.33 15.22
C LEU A 54 -4.19 -7.23 16.75
N GLU A 55 -4.45 -6.03 17.27
CA GLU A 55 -4.42 -5.77 18.70
C GLU A 55 -5.63 -6.41 19.42
N ASP A 56 -5.44 -6.76 20.69
CA ASP A 56 -6.39 -7.54 21.47
C ASP A 56 -7.68 -6.80 21.85
N HIS A 57 -7.72 -5.50 21.66
CA HIS A 57 -8.89 -4.65 21.92
C HIS A 57 -9.89 -4.59 20.74
N ASN A 58 -9.61 -5.31 19.63
CA ASN A 58 -10.50 -5.37 18.47
C ASN A 58 -11.61 -6.42 18.64
N ASP A 59 -12.77 -6.16 18.02
CA ASP A 59 -13.88 -7.13 17.97
C ASP A 59 -13.55 -8.30 17.04
N VAL A 60 -12.91 -7.99 15.91
CA VAL A 60 -12.42 -8.94 14.91
C VAL A 60 -10.90 -8.86 14.87
N GLN A 61 -10.25 -9.84 15.46
CA GLN A 61 -8.80 -9.86 15.65
C GLN A 61 -8.16 -10.99 14.87
N ALA A 62 -7.08 -10.68 14.10
CA ALA A 62 -6.21 -11.73 13.59
C ALA A 62 -5.11 -12.07 14.60
N VAL A 63 -4.92 -13.36 14.81
CA VAL A 63 -3.87 -13.92 15.67
C VAL A 63 -3.11 -15.00 14.93
N HIS A 64 -1.94 -15.40 15.43
CA HIS A 64 -1.09 -16.44 14.86
C HIS A 64 -0.75 -16.21 13.38
N VAL A 65 -0.59 -14.93 13.00
CA VAL A 65 -0.30 -14.55 11.62
C VAL A 65 1.06 -15.07 11.19
N LYS A 66 1.08 -15.83 10.10
CA LYS A 66 2.28 -16.31 9.43
C LYS A 66 2.25 -15.89 7.97
N GLN A 67 3.37 -15.42 7.46
CA GLN A 67 3.52 -15.07 6.05
C GLN A 67 4.76 -15.76 5.47
N SER A 68 4.64 -16.21 4.24
CA SER A 68 5.72 -16.79 3.44
C SER A 68 5.58 -16.32 1.99
N GLU A 69 6.47 -16.78 1.13
CA GLU A 69 6.37 -16.54 -0.32
C GLU A 69 5.07 -17.08 -0.94
N ASP A 70 4.45 -18.10 -0.34
CA ASP A 70 3.22 -18.72 -0.85
C ASP A 70 1.95 -17.97 -0.47
N GLY A 71 1.99 -17.15 0.61
CA GLY A 71 0.83 -16.43 1.08
C GLY A 71 0.84 -16.15 2.58
N MET A 72 -0.32 -16.02 3.17
CA MET A 72 -0.49 -15.80 4.61
C MET A 72 -1.53 -16.71 5.24
N GLN A 73 -1.28 -17.11 6.48
CA GLN A 73 -2.19 -17.89 7.31
C GLN A 73 -2.41 -17.17 8.64
N PHE A 74 -3.65 -17.17 9.12
CA PHE A 74 -4.00 -16.57 10.41
C PHE A 74 -5.33 -17.12 10.93
N ASP A 75 -5.48 -17.05 12.25
CA ASP A 75 -6.76 -17.31 12.91
C ASP A 75 -7.49 -15.98 13.14
N VAL A 76 -8.81 -15.98 12.99
CA VAL A 76 -9.65 -14.83 13.31
C VAL A 76 -10.44 -15.13 14.58
N LEU A 77 -10.31 -14.24 15.56
CA LEU A 77 -11.16 -14.20 16.72
C LEU A 77 -12.27 -13.15 16.50
N TYR A 78 -13.51 -13.53 16.79
CA TYR A 78 -14.63 -12.60 16.91
C TYR A 78 -15.06 -12.52 18.37
N ARG A 79 -14.95 -11.35 18.97
CA ARG A 79 -15.21 -11.11 20.39
C ARG A 79 -14.51 -12.14 21.27
N LYS A 80 -13.20 -12.33 21.04
CA LYS A 80 -12.30 -13.26 21.76
C LYS A 80 -12.56 -14.74 21.56
N LYS A 81 -13.48 -15.14 20.70
CA LYS A 81 -13.75 -16.55 20.37
C LYS A 81 -13.27 -16.85 18.96
N LEU A 82 -12.67 -18.04 18.78
CA LEU A 82 -12.24 -18.47 17.46
C LEU A 82 -13.44 -18.50 16.50
N PHE A 83 -13.35 -17.68 15.44
CA PHE A 83 -14.32 -17.64 14.36
C PHE A 83 -13.94 -18.61 13.24
N ALA A 84 -12.73 -18.46 12.66
CA ALA A 84 -12.22 -19.35 11.62
C ALA A 84 -10.71 -19.18 11.44
N HIS A 85 -10.10 -20.16 10.78
CA HIS A 85 -8.77 -20.11 10.21
C HIS A 85 -8.86 -19.66 8.75
N PHE A 86 -7.92 -18.81 8.30
CA PHE A 86 -7.80 -18.34 6.92
C PHE A 86 -6.43 -18.66 6.35
N ASP A 87 -6.42 -19.10 5.10
CA ASP A 87 -5.25 -19.36 4.29
C ASP A 87 -5.43 -18.61 2.95
N LEU A 88 -4.64 -17.57 2.73
CA LEU A 88 -4.82 -16.63 1.62
C LEU A 88 -3.57 -16.57 0.73
N PRO A 89 -3.72 -16.52 -0.61
CA PRO A 89 -2.62 -16.49 -1.57
C PRO A 89 -1.95 -15.11 -1.68
N PHE A 90 -2.08 -14.27 -0.67
CA PHE A 90 -1.58 -12.90 -0.65
C PHE A 90 -0.49 -12.72 0.39
N VAL A 91 0.38 -11.72 0.20
CA VAL A 91 1.40 -11.33 1.15
C VAL A 91 1.32 -9.84 1.46
N GLY A 92 1.84 -9.45 2.61
CA GLY A 92 1.92 -8.05 3.03
C GLY A 92 0.79 -7.60 3.95
N LYS A 93 1.16 -6.73 4.88
CA LYS A 93 0.25 -6.21 5.91
C LYS A 93 -1.02 -5.55 5.37
N PRO A 94 -0.96 -4.72 4.29
CA PRO A 94 -2.17 -4.09 3.78
C PRO A 94 -3.24 -5.10 3.33
N LEU A 95 -2.82 -6.22 2.71
CA LEU A 95 -3.77 -7.25 2.28
C LEU A 95 -4.33 -8.03 3.45
N LEU A 96 -3.56 -8.25 4.53
CA LEU A 96 -4.07 -8.81 5.77
C LEU A 96 -5.15 -7.91 6.39
N TRP A 97 -4.88 -6.61 6.54
CA TRP A 97 -5.85 -5.66 7.09
C TRP A 97 -7.10 -5.53 6.23
N ASN A 98 -6.95 -5.48 4.91
CA ASN A 98 -8.09 -5.45 3.99
C ASN A 98 -8.93 -6.73 4.10
N SER A 99 -8.30 -7.89 4.21
CA SER A 99 -9.00 -9.17 4.42
C SER A 99 -9.77 -9.18 5.74
N LEU A 100 -9.18 -8.66 6.82
CA LEU A 100 -9.87 -8.50 8.11
C LEU A 100 -11.06 -7.56 8.01
N GLY A 101 -10.93 -6.45 7.27
CA GLY A 101 -12.05 -5.54 7.01
C GLY A 101 -13.20 -6.24 6.27
N VAL A 102 -12.89 -7.04 5.26
CA VAL A 102 -13.90 -7.87 4.53
C VAL A 102 -14.53 -8.89 5.47
N ILE A 103 -13.75 -9.58 6.30
CA ILE A 103 -14.25 -10.55 7.28
C ILE A 103 -15.17 -9.85 8.30
N ALA A 104 -14.79 -8.67 8.80
CA ALA A 104 -15.60 -7.91 9.74
C ALA A 104 -16.94 -7.47 9.13
N ILE A 105 -16.96 -7.03 7.87
CA ILE A 105 -18.19 -6.75 7.12
C ILE A 105 -19.02 -8.02 6.99
N GLY A 106 -18.41 -9.14 6.60
CA GLY A 106 -19.11 -10.42 6.46
C GLY A 106 -19.74 -10.91 7.76
N ILE A 107 -19.04 -10.75 8.88
CA ILE A 107 -19.59 -11.06 10.23
C ILE A 107 -20.78 -10.15 10.53
N MET A 108 -20.69 -8.86 10.24
CA MET A 108 -21.77 -7.89 10.46
C MET A 108 -23.00 -8.20 9.60
N GLU A 109 -22.81 -8.67 8.37
CA GLU A 109 -23.87 -9.09 7.45
C GLU A 109 -24.33 -10.54 7.66
N GLY A 110 -23.78 -11.26 8.64
CA GLY A 110 -24.18 -12.65 8.98
C GLY A 110 -23.74 -13.71 7.97
N LEU A 111 -22.69 -13.45 7.19
CA LEU A 111 -22.14 -14.44 6.24
C LEU A 111 -21.49 -15.59 6.98
N SER A 112 -21.56 -16.80 6.40
CA SER A 112 -20.87 -17.96 6.96
C SER A 112 -19.35 -17.84 6.79
N LYS A 113 -18.62 -18.49 7.68
CA LYS A 113 -17.15 -18.50 7.61
C LYS A 113 -16.64 -19.20 6.34
N GLU A 114 -17.35 -20.23 5.89
CA GLU A 114 -17.02 -20.98 4.67
C GLU A 114 -17.11 -20.09 3.44
N LEU A 115 -18.17 -19.27 3.34
CA LEU A 115 -18.35 -18.33 2.25
C LEU A 115 -17.25 -17.26 2.25
N LEU A 116 -16.84 -16.75 3.42
CA LEU A 116 -15.75 -15.77 3.55
C LEU A 116 -14.40 -16.39 3.18
N GLN A 117 -14.13 -17.63 3.61
CA GLN A 117 -12.91 -18.36 3.24
C GLN A 117 -12.84 -18.55 1.72
N GLU A 118 -13.89 -19.06 1.10
CA GLU A 118 -13.95 -19.28 -0.35
C GLU A 118 -13.80 -17.98 -1.13
N GLY A 119 -14.52 -16.92 -0.72
CA GLY A 119 -14.49 -15.62 -1.39
C GLY A 119 -13.11 -14.97 -1.33
N LEU A 120 -12.43 -15.01 -0.18
CA LEU A 120 -11.09 -14.45 -0.02
C LEU A 120 -10.02 -15.28 -0.74
N GLN A 121 -10.12 -16.61 -0.69
CA GLN A 121 -9.18 -17.52 -1.34
C GLN A 121 -9.26 -17.43 -2.87
N SER A 122 -10.47 -17.27 -3.43
CA SER A 122 -10.72 -17.15 -4.86
C SER A 122 -10.56 -15.74 -5.41
N PHE A 123 -10.29 -14.74 -4.56
CA PHE A 123 -10.16 -13.36 -4.99
C PHE A 123 -8.94 -13.15 -5.90
N PRO A 124 -9.10 -12.67 -7.15
CA PRO A 124 -7.99 -12.57 -8.11
C PRO A 124 -7.09 -11.35 -7.91
N GLY A 125 -7.32 -10.57 -6.85
CA GLY A 125 -6.64 -9.29 -6.65
C GLY A 125 -7.27 -8.14 -7.45
N VAL A 126 -6.65 -6.97 -7.34
CA VAL A 126 -7.04 -5.74 -8.06
C VAL A 126 -5.87 -5.29 -8.92
N LYS A 127 -6.15 -4.86 -10.16
CA LYS A 127 -5.13 -4.29 -11.04
C LYS A 127 -4.41 -3.13 -10.34
N ARG A 128 -3.09 -3.09 -10.48
CA ARG A 128 -2.22 -2.09 -9.86
C ARG A 128 -2.31 -2.07 -8.32
N ARG A 129 -2.56 -3.25 -7.72
CA ARG A 129 -2.42 -3.53 -6.29
C ARG A 129 -1.58 -4.79 -6.15
N PHE A 130 -0.26 -4.60 -6.05
CA PHE A 130 0.71 -5.69 -6.03
C PHE A 130 0.53 -6.68 -7.18
N THR A 131 0.29 -6.14 -8.40
CA THR A 131 0.11 -6.97 -9.59
C THR A 131 1.45 -7.48 -10.07
N ILE A 132 1.62 -8.80 -10.07
CA ILE A 132 2.87 -9.48 -10.38
C ILE A 132 2.87 -9.95 -11.83
N GLU A 133 3.98 -9.74 -12.52
CA GLU A 133 4.30 -10.31 -13.83
C GLU A 133 5.72 -10.87 -13.77
N GLU A 134 5.93 -12.13 -14.13
CA GLU A 134 7.23 -12.79 -14.15
C GLU A 134 7.72 -12.95 -15.61
N ASN A 135 9.03 -12.71 -15.82
CA ASN A 135 9.69 -12.93 -17.11
C ASN A 135 11.11 -13.47 -16.85
N GLY A 136 11.29 -14.78 -17.00
CA GLY A 136 12.51 -15.45 -16.60
C GLY A 136 12.81 -15.25 -15.11
N ASP A 137 13.99 -14.75 -14.79
CA ASP A 137 14.41 -14.47 -13.41
C ASP A 137 13.96 -13.09 -12.90
N ASN A 138 13.38 -12.26 -13.77
CA ASN A 138 12.89 -10.94 -13.43
C ASN A 138 11.43 -10.98 -13.00
N VAL A 139 11.13 -10.15 -11.99
CA VAL A 139 9.77 -9.97 -11.47
C VAL A 139 9.40 -8.50 -11.58
N TYR A 140 8.23 -8.22 -12.14
CA TYR A 140 7.69 -6.87 -12.29
C TYR A 140 6.45 -6.76 -11.42
N ILE A 141 6.47 -5.84 -10.45
CA ILE A 141 5.33 -5.56 -9.59
C ILE A 141 4.83 -4.16 -9.89
N ASP A 142 3.55 -4.03 -10.24
CA ASP A 142 2.89 -2.74 -10.46
C ASP A 142 1.94 -2.45 -9.30
N ASP A 143 2.15 -1.30 -8.64
CA ASP A 143 1.33 -0.88 -7.51
C ASP A 143 0.97 0.61 -7.58
N TYR A 144 -0.20 0.92 -7.06
CA TYR A 144 -0.72 2.29 -6.98
C TYR A 144 -0.09 3.11 -5.85
N ALA A 145 0.87 2.56 -5.11
CA ALA A 145 1.53 3.20 -3.98
C ALA A 145 2.09 4.58 -4.35
N HIS A 146 1.64 5.61 -3.64
CA HIS A 146 2.01 7.00 -3.85
C HIS A 146 2.07 7.80 -2.53
N HIS A 147 1.97 7.11 -1.39
CA HIS A 147 2.17 7.65 -0.05
C HIS A 147 3.32 6.90 0.64
N PRO A 148 4.12 7.52 1.53
CA PRO A 148 5.29 6.86 2.14
C PRO A 148 4.96 5.51 2.79
N THR A 149 3.89 5.44 3.54
CA THR A 149 3.43 4.22 4.19
C THR A 149 3.11 3.11 3.18
N ALA A 150 2.50 3.45 2.05
CA ALA A 150 2.23 2.49 0.99
C ALA A 150 3.54 2.01 0.33
N VAL A 151 4.49 2.91 0.05
CA VAL A 151 5.83 2.56 -0.46
C VAL A 151 6.53 1.56 0.46
N LYS A 152 6.54 1.83 1.77
CA LYS A 152 7.09 0.92 2.78
C LYS A 152 6.51 -0.49 2.65
N TYR A 153 5.18 -0.60 2.70
CA TYR A 153 4.54 -1.91 2.69
C TYR A 153 4.71 -2.66 1.38
N MET A 154 4.86 -1.95 0.26
CA MET A 154 5.15 -2.58 -1.02
C MET A 154 6.55 -3.17 -1.06
N ILE A 155 7.56 -2.46 -0.54
CA ILE A 155 8.93 -2.99 -0.44
C ILE A 155 8.99 -4.19 0.52
N GLU A 156 8.33 -4.08 1.69
CA GLU A 156 8.23 -5.20 2.65
C GLU A 156 7.55 -6.44 2.01
N ALA A 157 6.43 -6.25 1.30
CA ALA A 157 5.70 -7.33 0.64
C ALA A 157 6.53 -7.99 -0.47
N ALA A 158 7.27 -7.20 -1.26
CA ALA A 158 8.19 -7.72 -2.28
C ALA A 158 9.28 -8.60 -1.67
N ARG A 159 9.85 -8.20 -0.53
CA ARG A 159 10.86 -9.00 0.19
C ARG A 159 10.32 -10.29 0.80
N ILE A 160 9.05 -10.27 1.25
CA ILE A 160 8.38 -11.49 1.75
C ILE A 160 8.12 -12.46 0.58
N LYS A 161 7.60 -11.94 -0.53
CA LYS A 161 7.24 -12.75 -1.70
C LYS A 161 8.44 -13.33 -2.44
N TYR A 162 9.55 -12.60 -2.46
CA TYR A 162 10.76 -12.97 -3.20
C TYR A 162 12.01 -12.89 -2.31
N PRO A 163 12.14 -13.77 -1.30
CA PRO A 163 13.25 -13.73 -0.37
C PRO A 163 14.58 -13.88 -1.09
N GLY A 164 15.54 -13.02 -0.74
CA GLY A 164 16.89 -13.03 -1.32
C GLY A 164 17.02 -12.40 -2.71
N LYS A 165 15.91 -12.05 -3.40
CA LYS A 165 16.00 -11.27 -4.63
C LYS A 165 16.26 -9.79 -4.33
N LYS A 166 17.05 -9.16 -5.17
CA LYS A 166 17.26 -7.71 -5.18
C LYS A 166 15.95 -6.99 -5.45
N VAL A 167 15.64 -5.96 -4.68
CA VAL A 167 14.44 -5.11 -4.87
C VAL A 167 14.86 -3.76 -5.41
N ILE A 168 14.39 -3.43 -6.60
CA ILE A 168 14.60 -2.16 -7.29
C ILE A 168 13.30 -1.36 -7.23
N ALA A 169 13.28 -0.27 -6.46
CA ALA A 169 12.13 0.60 -6.35
C ALA A 169 12.14 1.66 -7.46
N LEU A 170 11.06 1.71 -8.23
CA LEU A 170 10.80 2.74 -9.23
C LEU A 170 9.60 3.55 -8.76
N PHE A 171 9.79 4.84 -8.53
CA PHE A 171 8.75 5.70 -7.98
C PHE A 171 8.52 6.91 -8.87
N LYS A 172 7.24 7.14 -9.24
CA LYS A 172 6.80 8.35 -9.93
C LYS A 172 5.84 9.12 -9.04
N PRO A 173 6.20 10.34 -8.60
CA PRO A 173 5.33 11.17 -7.79
C PRO A 173 4.11 11.62 -8.60
N ASP A 174 3.05 12.04 -7.91
CA ASP A 174 1.82 12.52 -8.55
C ASP A 174 1.46 13.97 -8.18
N ARG A 175 1.90 14.44 -6.99
CA ARG A 175 1.63 15.80 -6.47
C ARG A 175 2.85 16.39 -5.80
N TYR A 176 3.09 17.68 -6.06
CA TYR A 176 4.19 18.42 -5.43
C TYR A 176 3.99 18.56 -3.93
N SER A 177 2.79 18.93 -3.46
CA SER A 177 2.47 19.04 -2.04
C SER A 177 2.77 17.77 -1.25
N ARG A 178 2.37 16.61 -1.77
CA ARG A 178 2.63 15.33 -1.08
C ARG A 178 4.13 15.07 -0.91
N ILE A 179 4.94 15.29 -1.95
CA ILE A 179 6.39 15.13 -1.84
C ILE A 179 6.98 16.16 -0.89
N TYR A 180 6.55 17.43 -0.98
CA TYR A 180 7.04 18.49 -0.10
C TYR A 180 6.81 18.19 1.38
N TYR A 181 5.59 17.85 1.76
CA TYR A 181 5.24 17.61 3.17
C TYR A 181 5.78 16.28 3.72
N PHE A 182 5.97 15.28 2.88
CA PHE A 182 6.40 13.94 3.30
C PHE A 182 7.78 13.53 2.76
N MET A 183 8.60 14.45 2.32
CA MET A 183 9.87 14.20 1.63
C MET A 183 10.81 13.29 2.44
N ASP A 184 11.06 13.59 3.71
CA ASP A 184 11.92 12.79 4.58
C ASP A 184 11.37 11.38 4.81
N ARG A 185 10.04 11.24 4.87
CA ARG A 185 9.39 9.94 5.00
C ARG A 185 9.52 9.13 3.71
N PHE A 186 9.33 9.76 2.53
CA PHE A 186 9.55 9.09 1.25
C PHE A 186 10.99 8.59 1.13
N ALA A 187 11.99 9.44 1.42
CA ALA A 187 13.38 9.06 1.36
C ALA A 187 13.69 7.88 2.29
N LYS A 188 13.22 7.93 3.54
CA LYS A 188 13.37 6.85 4.52
C LYS A 188 12.80 5.53 4.01
N GLU A 189 11.59 5.53 3.46
CA GLU A 189 10.93 4.30 3.05
C GLU A 189 11.50 3.77 1.73
N LEU A 190 11.84 4.64 0.78
CA LEU A 190 12.51 4.25 -0.47
C LEU A 190 13.89 3.64 -0.23
N ASN A 191 14.66 4.15 0.73
CA ASN A 191 15.97 3.62 1.10
C ASN A 191 15.95 2.16 1.60
N GLN A 192 14.79 1.59 1.88
CA GLN A 192 14.65 0.17 2.20
C GLN A 192 14.83 -0.74 0.97
N ALA A 193 14.74 -0.20 -0.25
CA ALA A 193 15.08 -0.94 -1.47
C ALA A 193 16.60 -1.02 -1.69
N ASP A 194 17.05 -1.92 -2.52
CA ASP A 194 18.49 -2.09 -2.84
C ASP A 194 18.96 -1.02 -3.84
N GLU A 195 18.08 -0.60 -4.75
CA GLU A 195 18.27 0.54 -5.66
C GLU A 195 16.96 1.33 -5.77
N VAL A 196 17.07 2.65 -6.01
CA VAL A 196 15.94 3.55 -6.14
C VAL A 196 16.05 4.34 -7.43
N TYR A 197 14.98 4.34 -8.22
CA TYR A 197 14.85 5.14 -9.44
C TYR A 197 13.64 6.05 -9.32
N LEU A 198 13.84 7.34 -9.50
CA LEU A 198 12.82 8.38 -9.36
C LEU A 198 12.50 8.98 -10.73
N CYS A 199 11.24 8.89 -11.11
CA CYS A 199 10.74 9.54 -12.31
C CYS A 199 10.34 10.99 -12.01
N HIS A 200 10.34 11.85 -13.04
CA HIS A 200 9.87 13.23 -12.91
C HIS A 200 8.38 13.31 -12.58
N PHE A 201 7.99 14.44 -12.00
CA PHE A 201 6.57 14.76 -11.86
C PHE A 201 5.87 14.76 -13.22
N PRO A 202 4.59 14.36 -13.30
CA PRO A 202 3.83 14.49 -14.53
C PRO A 202 3.80 15.95 -15.02
N GLU A 203 3.89 16.16 -16.32
CA GLU A 203 3.87 17.53 -16.91
C GLU A 203 2.63 18.34 -16.51
N ASN A 204 1.51 17.65 -16.28
CA ASN A 204 0.24 18.24 -15.86
C ASN A 204 0.01 18.20 -14.34
N ALA A 205 1.03 17.87 -13.55
CA ALA A 205 0.91 17.95 -12.09
C ALA A 205 0.72 19.42 -11.68
N ALA A 206 -0.32 19.67 -10.88
CA ALA A 206 -0.56 21.01 -10.34
C ALA A 206 0.60 21.39 -9.42
N LYS A 207 1.19 22.56 -9.65
CA LYS A 207 2.10 23.20 -8.70
C LYS A 207 1.25 24.08 -7.80
N GLU A 208 1.25 23.78 -6.53
CA GLU A 208 0.61 24.62 -5.52
C GLU A 208 1.50 25.85 -5.23
N ASP A 209 0.86 27.00 -4.95
CA ASP A 209 1.56 28.24 -4.64
C ASP A 209 2.49 28.07 -3.42
N GLY A 210 3.73 28.52 -3.56
CA GLY A 210 4.75 28.44 -2.50
C GLY A 210 5.46 27.10 -2.39
N ILE A 211 5.16 26.11 -3.25
CA ILE A 211 5.90 24.84 -3.34
C ILE A 211 6.80 24.87 -4.57
N ASP A 212 8.09 25.02 -4.33
CA ASP A 212 9.12 25.01 -5.39
C ASP A 212 10.12 23.88 -5.11
N ILE A 213 9.76 22.68 -5.51
CA ILE A 213 10.58 21.47 -5.43
C ILE A 213 10.67 20.78 -6.78
N THR A 214 11.69 19.97 -6.91
CA THR A 214 11.92 19.06 -8.04
C THR A 214 12.07 17.64 -7.54
N ILE A 215 12.11 16.67 -8.41
CA ILE A 215 12.38 15.28 -8.01
C ILE A 215 13.82 15.10 -7.49
N SER A 216 14.75 15.98 -7.90
CA SER A 216 16.13 15.98 -7.41
C SER A 216 16.21 16.26 -5.91
N ASP A 217 15.32 17.10 -5.37
CA ASP A 217 15.28 17.38 -3.93
C ASP A 217 14.94 16.11 -3.12
N LEU A 218 14.09 15.22 -3.66
CA LEU A 218 13.84 13.91 -3.06
C LEU A 218 15.03 12.97 -3.27
N ALA A 219 15.65 13.00 -4.46
CA ALA A 219 16.81 12.16 -4.74
C ALA A 219 18.00 12.47 -3.82
N ASP A 220 18.24 13.76 -3.53
CA ASP A 220 19.32 14.21 -2.64
C ASP A 220 19.14 13.75 -1.18
N LYS A 221 17.91 13.41 -0.79
CA LYS A 221 17.61 12.82 0.53
C LYS A 221 17.68 11.29 0.56
N CYS A 222 17.71 10.66 -0.60
CA CYS A 222 17.85 9.21 -0.71
C CYS A 222 19.33 8.82 -0.82
N GLU A 223 19.72 7.72 -0.15
CA GLU A 223 21.12 7.26 -0.16
C GLU A 223 21.56 6.71 -1.53
N LYS A 224 20.63 6.19 -2.33
CA LYS A 224 20.92 5.43 -3.56
C LYS A 224 19.95 5.73 -4.70
N ALA A 225 19.43 6.95 -4.76
CA ALA A 225 18.45 7.29 -5.78
C ALA A 225 19.14 7.80 -7.07
N THR A 226 18.59 7.39 -8.20
CA THR A 226 18.91 7.91 -9.53
C THR A 226 17.65 8.50 -10.15
N VAL A 227 17.71 9.76 -10.59
CA VAL A 227 16.62 10.36 -11.36
C VAL A 227 16.69 9.86 -12.80
N ILE A 228 15.56 9.45 -13.35
CA ILE A 228 15.44 8.90 -14.70
C ILE A 228 14.28 9.55 -15.47
N ASN A 229 14.39 9.57 -16.79
CA ASN A 229 13.26 9.78 -17.69
C ASN A 229 12.49 8.47 -17.91
N GLU A 230 11.25 8.58 -18.39
CA GLU A 230 10.45 7.40 -18.71
C GLU A 230 10.60 7.05 -20.20
N ASP A 231 11.83 6.73 -20.62
CA ASP A 231 12.22 6.51 -22.01
C ASP A 231 13.00 5.20 -22.22
N GLU A 232 13.45 4.96 -23.45
CA GLU A 232 14.22 3.77 -23.80
C GLU A 232 15.60 3.73 -23.14
N GLU A 233 16.21 4.90 -22.86
CA GLU A 233 17.53 4.96 -22.23
C GLU A 233 17.43 4.42 -20.81
N ALA A 234 16.47 4.91 -20.03
CA ALA A 234 16.18 4.40 -18.70
C ALA A 234 15.80 2.93 -18.74
N ALA A 235 15.00 2.51 -19.69
CA ALA A 235 14.62 1.09 -19.83
C ALA A 235 15.84 0.19 -20.08
N ARG A 236 16.79 0.60 -20.93
CA ARG A 236 18.06 -0.12 -21.16
C ARG A 236 18.94 -0.15 -19.91
N LEU A 237 19.02 0.96 -19.19
CA LEU A 237 19.73 1.05 -17.93
C LEU A 237 19.19 0.05 -16.91
N LEU A 238 17.86 0.00 -16.76
CA LEU A 238 17.18 -0.92 -15.85
C LEU A 238 17.36 -2.38 -16.26
N ALA A 239 17.27 -2.68 -17.54
CA ALA A 239 17.47 -4.02 -18.08
C ALA A 239 18.86 -4.60 -17.78
N GLN A 240 19.87 -3.76 -17.63
CA GLN A 240 21.24 -4.17 -17.30
C GLN A 240 21.45 -4.48 -15.80
N ARG A 241 20.44 -4.22 -14.93
CA ARG A 241 20.58 -4.45 -13.48
C ARG A 241 20.51 -5.92 -13.07
N GLY A 242 20.20 -6.81 -14.03
CA GLY A 242 20.14 -8.26 -13.82
C GLY A 242 18.86 -8.72 -13.12
N PRO A 243 18.82 -9.99 -12.74
CA PRO A 243 17.66 -10.56 -12.07
C PRO A 243 17.28 -9.81 -10.78
N ALA A 244 16.04 -9.28 -10.75
CA ALA A 244 15.55 -8.48 -9.63
C ALA A 244 14.03 -8.46 -9.56
N VAL A 245 13.50 -7.95 -8.47
CA VAL A 245 12.12 -7.49 -8.33
C VAL A 245 12.08 -6.01 -8.65
N TYR A 246 11.48 -5.66 -9.78
CA TYR A 246 11.26 -4.28 -10.22
C TYR A 246 9.88 -3.82 -9.72
N LEU A 247 9.86 -2.96 -8.72
CA LEU A 247 8.66 -2.50 -8.05
C LEU A 247 8.25 -1.11 -8.57
N PHE A 248 7.28 -1.06 -9.48
CA PHE A 248 6.75 0.16 -10.09
C PHE A 248 5.64 0.75 -9.24
N MET A 249 5.88 1.89 -8.61
CA MET A 249 4.98 2.53 -7.64
C MET A 249 4.55 3.92 -8.10
N SER A 250 3.27 4.09 -8.37
CA SER A 250 2.67 5.39 -8.70
C SER A 250 1.16 5.32 -8.83
N SER A 251 0.46 6.41 -8.53
CA SER A 251 -0.94 6.61 -8.95
C SER A 251 -1.06 6.94 -10.46
N LYS A 252 0.06 7.25 -11.13
CA LYS A 252 0.14 7.63 -12.54
C LYS A 252 0.60 6.46 -13.43
N ASP A 253 1.11 6.75 -14.58
CA ASP A 253 1.32 5.83 -15.69
C ASP A 253 2.71 5.20 -15.74
N ILE A 254 3.40 5.04 -14.61
CA ILE A 254 4.74 4.40 -14.52
C ILE A 254 4.78 2.98 -15.15
N TYR A 255 3.63 2.32 -15.28
CA TYR A 255 3.50 1.05 -15.95
C TYR A 255 3.92 1.11 -17.44
N LYS A 256 3.93 2.29 -18.07
CA LYS A 256 4.44 2.47 -19.43
C LYS A 256 5.94 2.17 -19.48
N LEU A 257 6.71 2.70 -18.52
CA LEU A 257 8.13 2.39 -18.41
C LEU A 257 8.35 0.88 -18.18
N LYS A 258 7.53 0.24 -17.34
CA LYS A 258 7.56 -1.22 -17.14
C LYS A 258 7.46 -1.97 -18.46
N ASN A 259 6.53 -1.57 -19.32
CA ASN A 259 6.34 -2.22 -20.62
C ASN A 259 7.56 -2.07 -21.53
N ILE A 260 8.23 -0.91 -21.50
CA ILE A 260 9.44 -0.68 -22.27
C ILE A 260 10.60 -1.52 -21.72
N VAL A 261 10.80 -1.54 -20.39
CA VAL A 261 11.85 -2.35 -19.75
C VAL A 261 11.76 -3.82 -20.17
N LYS A 262 10.56 -4.38 -20.17
CA LYS A 262 10.31 -5.78 -20.58
C LYS A 262 10.73 -6.09 -22.01
N THR A 263 10.84 -5.11 -22.91
CA THR A 263 11.30 -5.35 -24.28
C THR A 263 12.82 -5.52 -24.40
N PHE A 264 13.56 -5.20 -23.35
CA PHE A 264 15.03 -5.29 -23.31
C PHE A 264 15.55 -6.42 -22.41
N GLN A 265 14.65 -7.20 -21.82
CA GLN A 265 14.96 -8.33 -20.91
C GLN A 265 14.35 -9.67 -21.41
#